data_0508bace64ab63b727ffd59b4df3915d
#
_entry.id   0508bace64ab63b727ffd59b4df3915d
#
_cell.length_a   1.000
_cell.length_b   1.000
_cell.length_c   1.000
_cell.angle_alpha   90.00
_cell.angle_beta   90.00
_cell.angle_gamma   90.00
#
_symmetry.space_group_name_H-M   'P 1'
#
loop_
_entity.id
_entity.type
_entity.pdbx_description
1 polymer ?
#
loop_
_entity_poly.entity_id
_entity_poly.type
_entity_poly.pdbx_seq_one_letter_code
_entity_poly.pdbx_strand_id
1 'polypeptide(L)'
;DIYPPFVFLDSNGKASGIDVDIAKTAFAGLGYEAEFEIIDWEEKKTLVENGDIDCIWGCFSMSGRESDYNWAGPYMVSRQMVAVNQSSDIYTFDDLKDKTVMVQTTSKPEEILLSGMDKRIPHIEELISTEDRAVQYAALGCGYVDAIAAHETAILKYMSDYNADFRFIEEPLLVTGIGVAFSKEDERGLSEALNEELK
;
A
#
# COMPACT_ATOMS: atom_id res chain seq x y z
N ASP A 1 7.63 5.16 3.60
CA ASP A 1 7.73 4.61 2.25
C ASP A 1 7.24 5.65 1.23
N ILE A 2 7.92 5.76 0.10
CA ILE A 2 7.50 6.62 -1.01
C ILE A 2 6.43 5.88 -1.82
N TYR A 3 5.20 6.41 -1.79
CA TYR A 3 4.04 5.79 -2.42
C TYR A 3 3.06 6.83 -3.01
N PRO A 4 3.39 7.46 -4.14
CA PRO A 4 2.47 8.41 -4.79
C PRO A 4 1.14 7.77 -5.19
N PRO A 5 0.00 8.47 -5.05
CA PRO A 5 -0.16 9.85 -4.60
C PRO A 5 -0.32 10.00 -3.08
N PHE A 6 -0.14 8.93 -2.30
CA PHE A 6 -0.41 8.93 -0.85
C PHE A 6 0.69 9.65 -0.07
N VAL A 7 1.94 9.24 -0.30
CA VAL A 7 3.14 9.84 0.32
C VAL A 7 4.25 9.95 -0.71
N PHE A 8 4.81 11.14 -0.87
CA PHE A 8 5.97 11.40 -1.72
C PHE A 8 6.72 12.65 -1.23
N LEU A 9 7.92 12.89 -1.76
CA LEU A 9 8.64 14.13 -1.48
C LEU A 9 8.37 15.15 -2.58
N ASP A 10 8.02 16.36 -2.20
CA ASP A 10 7.88 17.49 -3.13
C ASP A 10 9.24 17.98 -3.66
N SER A 11 9.23 18.99 -4.52
CA SER A 11 10.44 19.57 -5.10
C SER A 11 11.43 20.17 -4.08
N ASN A 12 10.99 20.37 -2.83
CA ASN A 12 11.80 20.89 -1.72
C ASN A 12 12.24 19.77 -0.76
N GLY A 13 11.93 18.51 -1.07
CA GLY A 13 12.22 17.37 -0.23
C GLY A 13 11.29 17.21 0.97
N LYS A 14 10.14 17.88 0.99
CA LYS A 14 9.15 17.75 2.06
C LYS A 14 8.12 16.68 1.74
N ALA A 15 7.70 15.95 2.78
CA ALA A 15 6.60 15.01 2.67
C ALA A 15 5.31 15.70 2.20
N SER A 16 4.68 15.13 1.18
CA SER A 16 3.47 15.60 0.53
C SER A 16 2.62 14.41 0.08
N GLY A 17 1.36 14.63 -0.21
CA GLY A 17 0.43 13.61 -0.70
C GLY A 17 -0.84 13.53 0.13
N ILE A 18 -1.74 12.65 -0.31
CA ILE A 18 -3.08 12.50 0.29
C ILE A 18 -2.99 12.21 1.78
N ASP A 19 -2.18 11.22 2.16
CA ASP A 19 -2.04 10.79 3.54
C ASP A 19 -1.37 11.84 4.41
N VAL A 20 -0.40 12.57 3.84
CA VAL A 20 0.28 13.67 4.53
C VAL A 20 -0.66 14.83 4.85
N ASP A 21 -1.55 15.18 3.92
CA ASP A 21 -2.49 16.27 4.10
C ASP A 21 -3.59 15.90 5.11
N ILE A 22 -4.08 14.66 5.06
CA ILE A 22 -5.04 14.14 6.05
C ILE A 22 -4.39 14.12 7.44
N ALA A 23 -3.15 13.58 7.55
CA ALA A 23 -2.44 13.51 8.82
C ALA A 23 -2.22 14.88 9.46
N LYS A 24 -1.75 15.87 8.68
CA LYS A 24 -1.57 17.24 9.17
C LYS A 24 -2.86 17.83 9.71
N THR A 25 -3.97 17.62 8.99
CA THR A 25 -5.27 18.16 9.39
C THR A 25 -5.79 17.50 10.66
N ALA A 26 -5.76 16.17 10.71
CA ALA A 26 -6.29 15.42 11.84
C ALA A 26 -5.47 15.62 13.11
N PHE A 27 -4.13 15.60 13.03
CA PHE A 27 -3.30 15.86 14.20
C PHE A 27 -3.37 17.31 14.69
N ALA A 28 -3.51 18.28 13.78
CA ALA A 28 -3.76 19.66 14.17
C ALA A 28 -5.07 19.82 14.94
N GLY A 29 -6.14 19.08 14.58
CA GLY A 29 -7.40 19.03 15.35
C GLY A 29 -7.20 18.52 16.79
N LEU A 30 -6.27 17.63 16.99
CA LEU A 30 -5.86 17.13 18.32
C LEU A 30 -4.85 18.00 19.05
N GLY A 31 -4.38 19.11 18.43
CA GLY A 31 -3.39 20.01 19.02
C GLY A 31 -1.94 19.55 18.86
N TYR A 32 -1.67 18.61 17.97
CA TYR A 32 -0.33 18.14 17.63
C TYR A 32 0.15 18.72 16.30
N GLU A 33 1.47 18.81 16.14
CA GLU A 33 2.13 19.04 14.86
C GLU A 33 2.65 17.69 14.34
N ALA A 34 2.27 17.32 13.12
CA ALA A 34 2.69 16.07 12.52
C ALA A 34 4.08 16.23 11.89
N GLU A 35 5.02 15.41 12.30
CA GLU A 35 6.31 15.20 11.66
C GLU A 35 6.28 13.92 10.83
N PHE A 36 6.98 13.90 9.69
CA PHE A 36 6.94 12.79 8.75
C PHE A 36 8.33 12.22 8.54
N GLU A 37 8.44 10.93 8.75
CA GLU A 37 9.65 10.16 8.48
C GLU A 37 9.38 9.15 7.34
N ILE A 38 10.28 9.14 6.35
CA ILE A 38 10.25 8.15 5.28
C ILE A 38 11.07 6.96 5.74
N ILE A 39 10.40 5.87 5.99
CA ILE A 39 10.98 4.64 6.55
C ILE A 39 11.14 3.55 5.48
N ASP A 40 11.99 2.58 5.77
CA ASP A 40 11.93 1.27 5.13
C ASP A 40 10.62 0.58 5.52
N TRP A 41 9.83 0.17 4.52
CA TRP A 41 8.53 -0.41 4.77
C TRP A 41 8.57 -1.75 5.51
N GLU A 42 9.66 -2.48 5.41
CA GLU A 42 9.85 -3.73 6.14
C GLU A 42 9.99 -3.50 7.64
N GLU A 43 10.58 -2.37 8.04
CA GLU A 43 10.83 -2.03 9.44
C GLU A 43 9.63 -1.41 10.17
N LYS A 44 8.54 -1.07 9.45
CA LYS A 44 7.37 -0.34 9.98
C LYS A 44 6.86 -0.87 11.33
N LYS A 45 6.79 -2.20 11.48
CA LYS A 45 6.30 -2.83 12.70
C LYS A 45 7.26 -2.63 13.85
N THR A 46 8.53 -2.89 13.63
CA THR A 46 9.58 -2.72 14.63
C THR A 46 9.67 -1.28 15.12
N LEU A 47 9.63 -0.31 14.18
CA LEU A 47 9.72 1.11 14.51
C LEU A 47 8.54 1.58 15.38
N VAL A 48 7.30 1.17 15.05
CA VAL A 48 6.14 1.57 15.85
C VAL A 48 6.08 0.86 17.21
N GLU A 49 6.50 -0.40 17.29
CA GLU A 49 6.56 -1.17 18.54
C GLU A 49 7.65 -0.64 19.48
N ASN A 50 8.78 -0.19 18.96
CA ASN A 50 9.86 0.43 19.75
C ASN A 50 9.54 1.88 20.17
N GLY A 51 8.55 2.53 19.56
CA GLY A 51 8.25 3.93 19.77
C GLY A 51 9.19 4.88 19.03
N ASP A 52 9.92 4.39 18.02
CA ASP A 52 10.75 5.22 17.13
C ASP A 52 9.86 6.09 16.23
N ILE A 53 8.67 5.62 15.91
CA ILE A 53 7.57 6.38 15.30
C ILE A 53 6.29 6.18 16.11
N ASP A 54 5.44 7.21 16.16
CA ASP A 54 4.16 7.15 16.90
C ASP A 54 3.11 6.30 16.20
N CYS A 55 3.07 6.34 14.87
CA CYS A 55 2.11 5.58 14.07
C CYS A 55 2.64 5.31 12.65
N ILE A 56 2.05 4.32 12.01
CA ILE A 56 2.28 4.01 10.59
C ILE A 56 1.15 4.64 9.78
N TRP A 57 1.51 5.58 8.88
CA TRP A 57 0.56 6.23 7.97
C TRP A 57 1.13 6.26 6.55
N GLY A 58 0.61 5.44 5.67
CA GLY A 58 1.10 5.32 4.30
C GLY A 58 0.28 4.30 3.51
N CYS A 59 -1.01 4.58 3.29
CA CYS A 59 -1.96 3.70 2.59
C CYS A 59 -1.96 2.27 3.17
N PHE A 60 -2.00 2.16 4.51
CA PHE A 60 -1.82 0.89 5.19
C PHE A 60 -3.13 0.11 5.30
N SER A 61 -3.20 -1.03 4.62
CA SER A 61 -4.38 -1.92 4.61
C SER A 61 -4.62 -2.55 5.97
N MET A 62 -5.84 -2.43 6.48
CA MET A 62 -6.25 -2.97 7.78
C MET A 62 -6.55 -4.48 7.71
N SER A 63 -7.11 -4.96 6.60
CA SER A 63 -7.61 -6.35 6.47
C SER A 63 -6.58 -7.40 6.82
N GLY A 64 -6.94 -8.29 7.78
CA GLY A 64 -6.10 -9.37 8.28
C GLY A 64 -4.99 -8.92 9.24
N ARG A 65 -5.01 -7.65 9.68
CA ARG A 65 -4.07 -7.06 10.62
C ARG A 65 -4.76 -6.38 11.79
N GLU A 66 -6.07 -6.58 11.92
CA GLU A 66 -6.92 -5.91 12.92
C GLU A 66 -6.46 -6.19 14.36
N SER A 67 -5.89 -7.38 14.59
CA SER A 67 -5.37 -7.78 15.90
C SER A 67 -3.94 -7.30 16.18
N ASP A 68 -3.19 -6.85 15.17
CA ASP A 68 -1.76 -6.58 15.29
C ASP A 68 -1.46 -5.16 15.78
N TYR A 69 -2.42 -4.25 15.61
CA TYR A 69 -2.25 -2.83 15.90
C TYR A 69 -3.48 -2.26 16.61
N ASN A 70 -3.32 -1.12 17.28
CA ASN A 70 -4.43 -0.23 17.62
C ASN A 70 -4.68 0.67 16.40
N TRP A 71 -5.90 0.66 15.86
CA TRP A 71 -6.21 1.30 14.60
C TRP A 71 -7.05 2.58 14.77
N ALA A 72 -6.71 3.63 14.02
CA ALA A 72 -7.62 4.72 13.71
C ALA A 72 -8.09 4.61 12.25
N GLY A 73 -9.38 4.75 12.00
CA GLY A 73 -9.98 4.61 10.69
C GLY A 73 -10.97 3.44 10.57
N PRO A 74 -11.33 3.01 9.35
CA PRO A 74 -10.70 3.40 8.09
C PRO A 74 -11.03 4.85 7.69
N TYR A 75 -10.03 5.59 7.22
CA TYR A 75 -10.25 6.93 6.65
C TYR A 75 -10.49 6.90 5.13
N MET A 76 -10.21 5.77 4.50
CA MET A 76 -10.38 5.55 3.07
C MET A 76 -10.64 4.07 2.80
N VAL A 77 -11.30 3.77 1.67
CA VAL A 77 -11.38 2.42 1.11
C VAL A 77 -10.56 2.39 -0.17
N SER A 78 -9.75 1.36 -0.34
CA SER A 78 -8.91 1.18 -1.52
C SER A 78 -9.00 -0.24 -2.07
N ARG A 79 -8.78 -0.36 -3.38
CA ARG A 79 -8.68 -1.65 -4.07
C ARG A 79 -7.23 -2.00 -4.33
N GLN A 80 -6.85 -3.22 -3.98
CA GLN A 80 -5.62 -3.83 -4.48
C GLN A 80 -5.96 -4.48 -5.82
N MET A 81 -5.26 -4.08 -6.87
CA MET A 81 -5.51 -4.57 -8.23
C MET A 81 -4.28 -5.27 -8.76
N VAL A 82 -4.51 -6.23 -9.65
CA VAL A 82 -3.46 -6.75 -10.52
C VAL A 82 -3.47 -5.94 -11.81
N ALA A 83 -2.31 -5.43 -12.20
CA ALA A 83 -2.12 -4.71 -13.45
C ALA A 83 -1.16 -5.46 -14.37
N VAL A 84 -1.42 -5.36 -15.66
CA VAL A 84 -0.67 -5.96 -16.74
C VAL A 84 -0.44 -4.94 -17.85
N ASN A 85 0.49 -5.18 -18.76
CA ASN A 85 0.60 -4.36 -19.96
C ASN A 85 -0.69 -4.40 -20.78
N GLN A 86 -1.05 -3.31 -21.44
CA GLN A 86 -2.27 -3.19 -22.25
C GLN A 86 -2.37 -4.28 -23.32
N SER A 87 -1.25 -4.69 -23.87
CA SER A 87 -1.17 -5.73 -24.92
C SER A 87 -1.15 -7.17 -24.37
N SER A 88 -1.17 -7.35 -23.04
CA SER A 88 -1.16 -8.68 -22.41
C SER A 88 -2.43 -9.48 -22.72
N ASP A 89 -2.32 -10.78 -22.71
CA ASP A 89 -3.45 -11.74 -22.83
C ASP A 89 -4.04 -12.17 -21.47
N ILE A 90 -3.60 -11.57 -20.36
CA ILE A 90 -4.07 -11.86 -19.01
C ILE A 90 -5.26 -10.94 -18.68
N TYR A 91 -6.47 -11.49 -18.53
CA TYR A 91 -7.71 -10.75 -18.24
C TYR A 91 -8.30 -11.09 -16.88
N THR A 92 -8.07 -12.31 -16.42
CA THR A 92 -8.62 -12.85 -15.17
C THR A 92 -7.52 -13.40 -14.27
N PHE A 93 -7.85 -13.79 -13.04
CA PHE A 93 -6.88 -14.48 -12.18
C PHE A 93 -6.43 -15.81 -12.75
N ASP A 94 -7.29 -16.55 -13.44
CA ASP A 94 -6.92 -17.85 -14.04
C ASP A 94 -5.79 -17.72 -15.07
N ASP A 95 -5.70 -16.57 -15.76
CA ASP A 95 -4.65 -16.29 -16.74
C ASP A 95 -3.27 -16.01 -16.11
N LEU A 96 -3.21 -15.83 -14.77
CA LEU A 96 -1.95 -15.71 -14.02
C LEU A 96 -1.22 -17.05 -13.86
N LYS A 97 -1.83 -18.14 -14.29
CA LYS A 97 -1.20 -19.45 -14.25
C LYS A 97 0.12 -19.44 -15.02
N ASP A 98 1.17 -19.92 -14.34
CA ASP A 98 2.53 -20.02 -14.89
C ASP A 98 3.09 -18.65 -15.36
N LYS A 99 2.67 -17.54 -14.72
CA LYS A 99 3.15 -16.17 -14.97
C LYS A 99 4.06 -15.68 -13.83
N THR A 100 4.86 -14.66 -14.14
CA THR A 100 5.69 -13.97 -13.17
C THR A 100 4.99 -12.72 -12.66
N VAL A 101 4.81 -12.61 -11.34
CA VAL A 101 4.14 -11.47 -10.69
C VAL A 101 5.12 -10.77 -9.77
N MET A 102 5.15 -9.42 -9.80
CA MET A 102 5.96 -8.64 -8.87
C MET A 102 5.10 -7.84 -7.91
N VAL A 103 5.49 -7.81 -6.65
CA VAL A 103 4.84 -7.10 -5.54
C VAL A 103 5.86 -6.36 -4.70
N GLN A 104 5.39 -5.43 -3.88
CA GLN A 104 6.25 -4.86 -2.84
C GLN A 104 6.33 -5.83 -1.65
N THR A 105 7.52 -5.95 -1.09
CA THR A 105 7.80 -6.72 0.12
C THR A 105 6.94 -6.26 1.30
N THR A 106 6.48 -7.19 2.12
CA THR A 106 5.59 -6.97 3.29
C THR A 106 4.28 -6.22 3.00
N SER A 107 3.91 -6.14 1.71
CA SER A 107 2.62 -5.58 1.28
C SER A 107 1.47 -6.59 1.42
N LYS A 108 0.23 -6.10 1.33
CA LYS A 108 -0.94 -6.99 1.37
C LYS A 108 -1.06 -7.89 0.13
N PRO A 109 -0.78 -7.42 -1.10
CA PRO A 109 -0.67 -8.30 -2.26
C PRO A 109 0.33 -9.44 -2.08
N GLU A 110 1.52 -9.17 -1.56
CA GLU A 110 2.51 -10.22 -1.29
C GLU A 110 1.96 -11.28 -0.35
N GLU A 111 1.39 -10.87 0.78
CA GLU A 111 0.79 -11.77 1.77
C GLU A 111 -0.28 -12.68 1.14
N ILE A 112 -1.18 -12.10 0.32
CA ILE A 112 -2.25 -12.86 -0.34
C ILE A 112 -1.66 -13.88 -1.31
N LEU A 113 -0.71 -13.47 -2.15
CA LEU A 113 -0.14 -14.32 -3.19
C LEU A 113 0.76 -15.42 -2.59
N LEU A 114 1.52 -15.12 -1.53
CA LEU A 114 2.34 -16.12 -0.83
C LEU A 114 1.51 -17.12 -0.03
N SER A 115 0.38 -16.69 0.54
CA SER A 115 -0.43 -17.57 1.40
C SER A 115 -1.04 -18.75 0.65
N GLY A 116 -1.32 -18.59 -0.66
CA GLY A 116 -2.04 -19.57 -1.45
C GLY A 116 -3.46 -19.89 -0.95
N MET A 117 -4.01 -19.05 -0.05
CA MET A 117 -5.34 -19.26 0.54
C MET A 117 -6.48 -18.76 -0.35
N ASP A 118 -6.20 -17.79 -1.21
CA ASP A 118 -7.20 -17.29 -2.17
C ASP A 118 -7.30 -18.24 -3.36
N LYS A 119 -8.37 -19.02 -3.36
CA LYS A 119 -8.61 -20.06 -4.39
C LYS A 119 -8.90 -19.50 -5.79
N ARG A 120 -9.11 -18.18 -5.93
CA ARG A 120 -9.27 -17.54 -7.23
C ARG A 120 -7.93 -17.45 -7.97
N ILE A 121 -6.82 -17.53 -7.22
CA ILE A 121 -5.48 -17.35 -7.76
C ILE A 121 -4.87 -18.71 -8.05
N PRO A 122 -4.50 -18.99 -9.30
CA PRO A 122 -3.84 -20.22 -9.68
C PRO A 122 -2.40 -20.28 -9.19
N HIS A 123 -1.71 -21.35 -9.43
CA HIS A 123 -0.26 -21.41 -9.28
C HIS A 123 0.41 -20.41 -10.24
N ILE A 124 1.15 -19.46 -9.69
CA ILE A 124 2.01 -18.54 -10.44
C ILE A 124 3.42 -19.15 -10.53
N GLU A 125 4.15 -18.90 -11.62
CA GLU A 125 5.49 -19.46 -11.82
C GLU A 125 6.48 -18.86 -10.84
N GLU A 126 6.45 -17.53 -10.71
CA GLU A 126 7.36 -16.81 -9.83
C GLU A 126 6.68 -15.58 -9.21
N LEU A 127 6.83 -15.42 -7.90
CA LEU A 127 6.50 -14.18 -7.18
C LEU A 127 7.79 -13.47 -6.81
N ILE A 128 8.00 -12.28 -7.39
CA ILE A 128 9.16 -11.44 -7.12
C ILE A 128 8.75 -10.34 -6.16
N SER A 129 9.42 -10.26 -5.02
CA SER A 129 9.25 -9.17 -4.05
C SER A 129 10.34 -8.11 -4.22
N THR A 130 9.97 -6.84 -4.15
CA THR A 130 10.88 -5.70 -4.20
C THR A 130 10.55 -4.69 -3.12
N GLU A 131 11.55 -4.03 -2.57
CA GLU A 131 11.38 -2.92 -1.63
C GLU A 131 10.90 -1.65 -2.35
N ASP A 132 11.35 -1.44 -3.59
CA ASP A 132 11.09 -0.23 -4.37
C ASP A 132 9.91 -0.43 -5.35
N ARG A 133 8.84 0.33 -5.11
CA ARG A 133 7.65 0.33 -5.98
C ARG A 133 7.94 0.88 -7.39
N ALA A 134 8.91 1.78 -7.55
CA ALA A 134 9.28 2.27 -8.87
C ALA A 134 9.88 1.15 -9.73
N VAL A 135 10.66 0.27 -9.10
CA VAL A 135 11.19 -0.95 -9.74
C VAL A 135 10.04 -1.86 -10.16
N GLN A 136 9.04 -2.07 -9.30
CA GLN A 136 7.86 -2.86 -9.61
C GLN A 136 7.15 -2.39 -10.88
N TYR A 137 6.85 -1.09 -10.98
CA TYR A 137 6.16 -0.52 -12.14
C TYR A 137 7.04 -0.54 -13.40
N ALA A 138 8.33 -0.24 -13.27
CA ALA A 138 9.26 -0.28 -14.38
C ALA A 138 9.43 -1.71 -14.94
N ALA A 139 9.47 -2.72 -14.06
CA ALA A 139 9.55 -4.12 -14.44
C ALA A 139 8.37 -4.56 -15.31
N LEU A 140 7.15 -4.14 -14.98
CA LEU A 140 5.98 -4.37 -15.83
C LEU A 140 6.11 -3.61 -17.16
N GLY A 141 6.49 -2.35 -17.12
CA GLY A 141 6.61 -1.52 -18.31
C GLY A 141 7.60 -2.04 -19.34
N CYS A 142 8.71 -2.64 -18.91
CA CYS A 142 9.71 -3.22 -19.81
C CYS A 142 9.45 -4.73 -20.12
N GLY A 143 8.38 -5.33 -19.57
CA GLY A 143 8.05 -6.74 -19.80
C GLY A 143 8.95 -7.72 -19.06
N TYR A 144 9.62 -7.29 -18.00
CA TYR A 144 10.41 -8.19 -17.15
C TYR A 144 9.52 -9.11 -16.31
N VAL A 145 8.33 -8.65 -15.95
CA VAL A 145 7.27 -9.42 -15.30
C VAL A 145 5.97 -9.33 -16.10
N ASP A 146 5.10 -10.33 -15.97
CA ASP A 146 3.82 -10.39 -16.64
C ASP A 146 2.76 -9.52 -15.98
N ALA A 147 2.83 -9.41 -14.64
CA ALA A 147 1.86 -8.65 -13.84
C ALA A 147 2.51 -8.04 -12.58
N ILE A 148 1.84 -7.03 -12.04
CA ILE A 148 2.13 -6.45 -10.73
C ILE A 148 0.86 -6.37 -9.90
N ALA A 149 0.98 -6.30 -8.56
CA ALA A 149 -0.17 -6.04 -7.71
C ALA A 149 0.13 -4.92 -6.71
N ALA A 150 -0.76 -3.92 -6.68
CA ALA A 150 -0.66 -2.75 -5.80
C ALA A 150 -2.02 -2.04 -5.66
N HIS A 151 -2.08 -0.96 -4.87
CA HIS A 151 -3.25 -0.11 -4.82
C HIS A 151 -3.55 0.54 -6.18
N GLU A 152 -4.81 0.43 -6.61
CA GLU A 152 -5.30 0.96 -7.89
C GLU A 152 -4.90 2.42 -8.12
N THR A 153 -5.13 3.27 -7.12
CA THR A 153 -4.82 4.70 -7.19
C THR A 153 -3.34 4.98 -7.47
N ALA A 154 -2.44 4.18 -6.88
CA ALA A 154 -1.01 4.33 -7.10
C ALA A 154 -0.60 3.88 -8.50
N ILE A 155 -1.17 2.79 -9.01
CA ILE A 155 -0.93 2.34 -10.39
C ILE A 155 -1.43 3.38 -11.39
N LEU A 156 -2.65 3.92 -11.18
CA LEU A 156 -3.22 4.98 -12.02
C LEU A 156 -2.36 6.25 -12.00
N LYS A 157 -1.82 6.62 -10.85
CA LYS A 157 -0.90 7.75 -10.72
C LYS A 157 0.36 7.53 -11.54
N TYR A 158 0.97 6.35 -11.43
CA TYR A 158 2.15 6.00 -12.23
C TYR A 158 1.85 6.01 -13.74
N MET A 159 0.73 5.42 -14.15
CA MET A 159 0.30 5.45 -15.56
C MET A 159 0.18 6.88 -16.08
N SER A 160 -0.41 7.78 -15.29
CA SER A 160 -0.56 9.20 -15.65
C SER A 160 0.78 9.94 -15.74
N ASP A 161 1.68 9.73 -14.77
CA ASP A 161 2.94 10.46 -14.67
C ASP A 161 3.94 10.05 -15.76
N TYR A 162 3.96 8.75 -16.10
CA TYR A 162 4.95 8.16 -17.01
C TYR A 162 4.36 7.75 -18.36
N ASN A 163 3.08 8.04 -18.59
CA ASN A 163 2.35 7.60 -19.79
C ASN A 163 2.49 6.08 -20.02
N ALA A 164 2.44 5.31 -18.93
CA ALA A 164 2.53 3.87 -18.99
C ALA A 164 1.21 3.24 -19.47
N ASP A 165 1.30 2.29 -20.38
CA ASP A 165 0.14 1.67 -21.03
C ASP A 165 -0.20 0.34 -20.36
N PHE A 166 -0.76 0.46 -19.14
CA PHE A 166 -1.22 -0.66 -18.33
C PHE A 166 -2.75 -0.77 -18.35
N ARG A 167 -3.25 -1.93 -17.99
CA ARG A 167 -4.66 -2.15 -17.65
C ARG A 167 -4.77 -3.06 -16.44
N PHE A 168 -5.92 -3.02 -15.79
CA PHE A 168 -6.24 -3.94 -14.70
C PHE A 168 -6.90 -5.20 -15.25
N ILE A 169 -6.73 -6.33 -14.53
CA ILE A 169 -7.60 -7.48 -14.69
C ILE A 169 -8.99 -7.17 -14.11
N GLU A 170 -10.00 -7.99 -14.45
CA GLU A 170 -11.41 -7.67 -14.19
C GLU A 170 -11.76 -7.52 -12.70
N GLU A 171 -11.16 -8.34 -11.84
CA GLU A 171 -11.49 -8.39 -10.42
C GLU A 171 -10.42 -7.77 -9.53
N PRO A 172 -10.80 -7.08 -8.43
CA PRO A 172 -9.85 -6.66 -7.43
C PRO A 172 -9.29 -7.88 -6.67
N LEU A 173 -7.98 -7.85 -6.40
CA LEU A 173 -7.34 -8.81 -5.52
C LEU A 173 -7.92 -8.71 -4.10
N LEU A 174 -8.13 -7.47 -3.64
CA LEU A 174 -8.71 -7.16 -2.35
C LEU A 174 -9.35 -5.77 -2.37
N VAL A 175 -10.47 -5.61 -1.66
CA VAL A 175 -11.02 -4.32 -1.26
C VAL A 175 -10.83 -4.19 0.24
N THR A 176 -10.19 -3.11 0.70
CA THR A 176 -9.76 -2.98 2.09
C THR A 176 -9.94 -1.56 2.61
N GLY A 177 -10.26 -1.44 3.90
CA GLY A 177 -10.12 -0.18 4.62
C GLY A 177 -8.65 0.18 4.81
N ILE A 178 -8.35 1.45 4.69
CA ILE A 178 -7.03 2.03 4.93
C ILE A 178 -7.08 2.79 6.24
N GLY A 179 -6.18 2.48 7.15
CA GLY A 179 -6.15 3.07 8.48
C GLY A 179 -4.75 3.50 8.91
N VAL A 180 -4.70 4.12 10.07
CA VAL A 180 -3.47 4.50 10.76
C VAL A 180 -3.24 3.50 11.87
N ALA A 181 -2.05 2.89 11.90
CA ALA A 181 -1.72 1.84 12.86
C ALA A 181 -0.77 2.39 13.95
N PHE A 182 -1.17 2.17 15.19
CA PHE A 182 -0.37 2.45 16.39
C PHE A 182 0.09 1.13 17.02
N SER A 183 1.15 1.18 17.81
CA SER A 183 1.56 0.00 18.59
C SER A 183 0.40 -0.55 19.42
N LYS A 184 0.35 -1.87 19.56
CA LYS A 184 -0.61 -2.54 20.46
C LYS A 184 -0.42 -2.13 21.92
N GLU A 185 0.81 -1.77 22.29
CA GLU A 185 1.21 -1.34 23.62
C GLU A 185 1.04 0.18 23.84
N ASP A 186 0.50 0.91 22.84
CA ASP A 186 0.24 2.35 23.00
C ASP A 186 -1.00 2.58 23.86
N GLU A 187 -0.76 3.05 25.09
CA GLU A 187 -1.79 3.38 26.09
C GLU A 187 -2.14 4.89 26.13
N ARG A 188 -1.60 5.71 25.20
CA ARG A 188 -1.83 7.17 25.19
C ARG A 188 -3.23 7.55 24.74
N GLY A 189 -4.00 6.63 24.18
CA GLY A 189 -5.34 6.89 23.63
C GLY A 189 -5.33 7.68 22.32
N LEU A 190 -4.17 7.75 21.64
CA LEU A 190 -4.01 8.50 20.39
C LEU A 190 -4.80 7.85 19.24
N SER A 191 -4.88 6.53 19.17
CA SER A 191 -5.63 5.85 18.13
C SER A 191 -7.12 6.16 18.20
N GLU A 192 -7.71 6.17 19.41
CA GLU A 192 -9.10 6.53 19.64
C GLU A 192 -9.37 8.00 19.34
N ALA A 193 -8.50 8.89 19.81
CA ALA A 193 -8.63 10.33 19.56
C ALA A 193 -8.54 10.64 18.06
N LEU A 194 -7.56 10.06 17.36
CA LEU A 194 -7.41 10.23 15.92
C LEU A 194 -8.59 9.64 15.15
N ASN A 195 -9.14 8.52 15.61
CA ASN A 195 -10.31 7.89 15.00
C ASN A 195 -11.56 8.78 15.06
N GLU A 196 -11.69 9.65 16.08
CA GLU A 196 -12.78 10.64 16.14
C GLU A 196 -12.56 11.79 15.15
N GLU A 197 -11.31 12.24 14.97
CA GLU A 197 -10.98 13.32 14.02
C GLU A 197 -11.09 12.88 12.54
N LEU A 198 -11.01 11.59 12.27
CA LEU A 198 -11.10 11.03 10.91
C LEU A 198 -12.55 10.79 10.44
N LYS A 199 -13.55 11.07 11.27
CA LYS A 199 -14.99 10.92 10.94
C LYS A 199 -15.56 12.15 10.29
#